data_6788fbc784132d4576cd7fdab97f7713
#
_entry.id   6788fbc784132d4576cd7fdab97f7713
#
_cell.length_a   1.000
_cell.length_b   1.000
_cell.length_c   1.000
_cell.angle_alpha   90.00
_cell.angle_beta   90.00
_cell.angle_gamma   90.00
#
_symmetry.space_group_name_H-M   'P 1'
#
loop_
_entity.id
_entity.type
_entity.pdbx_description
1 polymer ?
#
loop_
_entity_poly.entity_id
_entity_poly.type
_entity_poly.pdbx_seq_one_letter_code
_entity_poly.pdbx_strand_id
1 'polypeptide(L)'
;MKTSRFFSILLVLCMVFCIAAAGGSAFAADDPIIIGLISPNTGALAAYGTGIVTGADLAVEEINAAGGILGRQVQLIKTDDQSDPTECLNAFNSLVAKGVGLIIGSATSGCTSAITDAANEEEVCILSPTATADSITTEDDFIFRACYADSFQGAIAAAYAKQAGFDKVGVVYCAADVYSKGLFDSFSKACAEYGIELAAEQSSASLDVQDYTNQFTAMVNAGVEFVYAPYYYDVIGPYVVPQARAAGYSGIIMGADGYDTTPDYVVAGADLTAFNDVYWTNHYDPSDTSEKVSSFVQAYEAKYGSIPSAFGATGYDCVYMYKQAIEAAGSEDSVAVRDALADRSAVYECVTGTFSLDESGTPLKGAAIISFQSDGSTVTSKLVDVVTQLP
;
A
#
# COMPACT_ATOMS: atom_id res chain seq x y z
N MET A 1 46.83 9.60 -62.15
CA MET A 1 46.89 10.38 -60.87
C MET A 1 45.55 10.84 -60.29
N LYS A 2 44.41 10.65 -60.95
CA LYS A 2 43.10 11.08 -60.40
C LYS A 2 42.36 10.00 -59.57
N THR A 3 42.65 8.73 -59.75
CA THR A 3 42.00 7.62 -59.04
C THR A 3 42.51 7.40 -57.59
N SER A 4 43.74 7.78 -57.28
CA SER A 4 44.33 7.65 -55.95
C SER A 4 43.72 8.61 -54.90
N ARG A 5 43.28 9.81 -55.34
CA ARG A 5 42.66 10.80 -54.43
C ARG A 5 41.22 10.42 -54.05
N PHE A 6 40.50 9.73 -54.94
CA PHE A 6 39.12 9.28 -54.63
C PHE A 6 39.10 8.12 -53.63
N PHE A 7 40.09 7.22 -53.69
CA PHE A 7 40.22 6.12 -52.71
C PHE A 7 40.64 6.63 -51.32
N SER A 8 41.48 7.64 -51.23
CA SER A 8 41.88 8.24 -49.95
C SER A 8 40.74 8.99 -49.29
N ILE A 9 39.85 9.67 -50.02
CA ILE A 9 38.70 10.38 -49.47
C ILE A 9 37.63 9.38 -49.01
N LEU A 10 37.43 8.29 -49.73
CA LEU A 10 36.49 7.23 -49.36
C LEU A 10 36.95 6.51 -48.08
N LEU A 11 38.27 6.27 -47.91
CA LEU A 11 38.84 5.62 -46.72
C LEU A 11 38.73 6.53 -45.49
N VAL A 12 38.93 7.84 -45.61
CA VAL A 12 38.75 8.83 -44.54
C VAL A 12 37.29 8.98 -44.16
N LEU A 13 36.36 8.96 -45.14
CA LEU A 13 34.92 8.98 -44.86
C LEU A 13 34.43 7.71 -44.11
N CYS A 14 34.94 6.53 -44.49
CA CYS A 14 34.67 5.31 -43.78
C CYS A 14 35.26 5.28 -42.37
N MET A 15 36.45 5.82 -42.14
CA MET A 15 37.02 5.94 -40.79
C MET A 15 36.27 6.96 -39.90
N VAL A 16 35.79 8.07 -40.48
CA VAL A 16 34.95 9.02 -39.71
C VAL A 16 33.59 8.45 -39.42
N PHE A 17 33.01 7.61 -40.30
CA PHE A 17 31.73 6.93 -40.05
C PHE A 17 31.90 5.78 -39.03
N CYS A 18 33.04 5.06 -39.01
CA CYS A 18 33.33 4.05 -38.00
C CYS A 18 33.64 4.65 -36.61
N ILE A 19 34.22 5.88 -36.54
CA ILE A 19 34.43 6.59 -35.28
C ILE A 19 33.13 7.19 -34.76
N ALA A 20 32.20 7.61 -35.62
CA ALA A 20 30.87 8.08 -35.21
C ALA A 20 29.95 6.91 -34.76
N ALA A 21 30.18 5.67 -35.25
CA ALA A 21 29.47 4.47 -34.79
C ALA A 21 30.10 3.85 -33.52
N ALA A 22 31.36 4.21 -33.19
CA ALA A 22 32.05 3.79 -31.95
C ALA A 22 31.90 4.80 -30.80
N GLY A 23 31.22 5.94 -31.05
CA GLY A 23 30.86 6.94 -30.02
C GLY A 23 29.52 6.68 -29.36
N GLY A 24 28.91 5.50 -29.53
CA GLY A 24 27.96 4.96 -28.58
C GLY A 24 28.75 4.73 -27.29
N SER A 25 28.54 5.57 -26.29
CA SER A 25 29.01 5.35 -24.94
C SER A 25 28.72 3.90 -24.60
N ALA A 26 29.76 3.03 -24.59
CA ALA A 26 29.74 1.86 -23.77
C ALA A 26 29.66 2.41 -22.34
N PHE A 27 28.46 2.74 -21.88
CA PHE A 27 28.22 2.71 -20.45
C PHE A 27 28.72 1.33 -20.05
N ALA A 28 29.75 1.26 -19.23
CA ALA A 28 30.09 0.08 -18.49
C ALA A 28 28.77 -0.49 -17.98
N ALA A 29 28.63 -1.80 -17.88
CA ALA A 29 27.47 -2.39 -17.23
C ALA A 29 27.44 -1.80 -15.82
N ASP A 30 26.73 -0.69 -15.69
CA ASP A 30 26.69 0.06 -14.45
C ASP A 30 26.06 -0.82 -13.41
N ASP A 31 26.56 -0.75 -12.17
CA ASP A 31 26.02 -1.48 -11.05
C ASP A 31 24.49 -1.27 -10.99
N PRO A 32 23.73 -2.29 -10.61
CA PRO A 32 22.27 -2.17 -10.56
C PRO A 32 21.83 -1.04 -9.61
N ILE A 33 20.70 -0.43 -9.91
CA ILE A 33 20.01 0.46 -8.96
C ILE A 33 19.46 -0.42 -7.84
N ILE A 34 19.88 -0.14 -6.62
CA ILE A 34 19.49 -0.91 -5.44
C ILE A 34 18.33 -0.22 -4.74
N ILE A 35 17.23 -0.94 -4.56
CA ILE A 35 16.09 -0.52 -3.73
C ILE A 35 15.93 -1.51 -2.59
N GLY A 36 15.90 -1.02 -1.35
CA GLY A 36 15.54 -1.82 -0.18
C GLY A 36 14.05 -2.12 -0.18
N LEU A 37 13.66 -3.27 0.36
CA LEU A 37 12.27 -3.60 0.62
C LEU A 37 12.15 -4.18 2.02
N ILE A 38 11.42 -3.47 2.90
CA ILE A 38 11.09 -3.90 4.26
C ILE A 38 9.62 -4.28 4.27
N SER A 39 9.31 -5.51 4.66
CA SER A 39 7.93 -5.99 4.75
C SER A 39 7.82 -7.19 5.69
N PRO A 40 6.62 -7.47 6.25
CA PRO A 40 6.41 -8.61 7.13
C PRO A 40 6.36 -9.91 6.32
N ASN A 41 7.51 -10.50 6.02
CA ASN A 41 7.58 -11.76 5.28
C ASN A 41 7.26 -12.97 6.15
N THR A 42 7.34 -12.80 7.47
CA THR A 42 6.92 -13.77 8.49
C THR A 42 6.08 -13.07 9.56
N GLY A 43 5.51 -13.85 10.50
CA GLY A 43 4.67 -13.31 11.57
C GLY A 43 3.18 -13.22 11.21
N ALA A 44 2.41 -12.47 12.01
CA ALA A 44 0.95 -12.42 11.93
C ALA A 44 0.44 -11.82 10.60
N LEU A 45 1.16 -10.84 10.05
CA LEU A 45 0.76 -10.14 8.83
C LEU A 45 1.56 -10.55 7.58
N ALA A 46 2.06 -11.81 7.55
CA ALA A 46 2.88 -12.32 6.45
C ALA A 46 2.16 -12.31 5.08
N ALA A 47 0.82 -12.32 5.04
CA ALA A 47 0.09 -12.20 3.78
C ALA A 47 0.29 -10.83 3.12
N TYR A 48 0.36 -9.76 3.90
CA TYR A 48 0.68 -8.42 3.37
C TYR A 48 2.09 -8.39 2.79
N GLY A 49 3.08 -8.91 3.55
CA GLY A 49 4.45 -8.99 3.07
C GLY A 49 4.59 -9.78 1.78
N THR A 50 3.92 -10.94 1.69
CA THR A 50 3.87 -11.75 0.47
C THR A 50 3.31 -10.95 -0.71
N GLY A 51 2.19 -10.25 -0.52
CA GLY A 51 1.59 -9.39 -1.55
C GLY A 51 2.57 -8.31 -2.02
N ILE A 52 3.11 -7.51 -1.09
CA ILE A 52 4.06 -6.42 -1.40
C ILE A 52 5.28 -6.94 -2.16
N VAL A 53 5.89 -8.02 -1.67
CA VAL A 53 7.09 -8.61 -2.30
C VAL A 53 6.79 -9.10 -3.71
N THR A 54 5.70 -9.83 -3.92
CA THR A 54 5.36 -10.38 -5.24
C THR A 54 4.96 -9.29 -6.24
N GLY A 55 4.26 -8.25 -5.78
CA GLY A 55 3.96 -7.08 -6.60
C GLY A 55 5.22 -6.32 -7.01
N ALA A 56 6.11 -6.04 -6.07
CA ALA A 56 7.39 -5.37 -6.34
C ALA A 56 8.31 -6.21 -7.24
N ASP A 57 8.36 -7.53 -7.05
CA ASP A 57 9.14 -8.44 -7.92
C ASP A 57 8.63 -8.45 -9.36
N LEU A 58 7.31 -8.43 -9.55
CA LEU A 58 6.71 -8.35 -10.89
C LEU A 58 7.10 -7.03 -11.58
N ALA A 59 6.98 -5.90 -10.88
CA ALA A 59 7.35 -4.60 -11.41
C ALA A 59 8.84 -4.53 -11.79
N VAL A 60 9.72 -5.02 -10.93
CA VAL A 60 11.18 -5.07 -11.21
C VAL A 60 11.49 -5.93 -12.43
N GLU A 61 10.84 -7.07 -12.59
CA GLU A 61 11.02 -7.93 -13.75
C GLU A 61 10.59 -7.25 -15.05
N GLU A 62 9.43 -6.59 -15.05
CA GLU A 62 8.94 -5.84 -16.21
C GLU A 62 9.84 -4.65 -16.56
N ILE A 63 10.26 -3.88 -15.58
CA ILE A 63 11.16 -2.74 -15.76
C ILE A 63 12.51 -3.21 -16.32
N ASN A 64 13.06 -4.29 -15.77
CA ASN A 64 14.32 -4.85 -16.22
C ASN A 64 14.24 -5.42 -17.63
N ALA A 65 13.12 -6.07 -17.99
CA ALA A 65 12.88 -6.54 -19.35
C ALA A 65 12.74 -5.38 -20.36
N ALA A 66 12.24 -4.22 -19.90
CA ALA A 66 12.14 -3.00 -20.70
C ALA A 66 13.45 -2.21 -20.82
N GLY A 67 14.55 -2.65 -20.19
CA GLY A 67 15.87 -1.99 -20.23
C GLY A 67 16.31 -1.32 -18.94
N GLY A 68 15.55 -1.48 -17.86
CA GLY A 68 15.86 -0.94 -16.54
C GLY A 68 15.49 0.52 -16.37
N ILE A 69 16.02 1.15 -15.33
CA ILE A 69 15.88 2.57 -15.04
C ILE A 69 17.20 3.28 -15.43
N LEU A 70 17.11 4.34 -16.22
CA LEU A 70 18.29 5.05 -16.79
C LEU A 70 19.30 4.08 -17.48
N GLY A 71 18.79 2.98 -18.06
CA GLY A 71 19.60 1.95 -18.71
C GLY A 71 20.28 0.94 -17.78
N ARG A 72 20.00 0.98 -16.48
CA ARG A 72 20.54 0.12 -15.44
C ARG A 72 19.47 -0.83 -14.91
N GLN A 73 19.85 -2.06 -14.59
CA GLN A 73 18.94 -3.03 -13.98
C GLN A 73 18.58 -2.60 -12.55
N VAL A 74 17.39 -2.93 -12.09
CA VAL A 74 16.93 -2.74 -10.70
C VAL A 74 17.11 -4.02 -9.93
N GLN A 75 17.53 -3.92 -8.68
CA GLN A 75 17.63 -5.06 -7.76
C GLN A 75 17.01 -4.70 -6.41
N LEU A 76 16.16 -5.58 -5.87
CA LEU A 76 15.62 -5.46 -4.52
C LEU A 76 16.50 -6.17 -3.49
N ILE A 77 16.80 -5.49 -2.38
CA ILE A 77 17.32 -6.11 -1.17
C ILE A 77 16.17 -6.20 -0.16
N LYS A 78 15.67 -7.41 0.04
CA LYS A 78 14.51 -7.68 0.88
C LYS A 78 14.91 -7.98 2.32
N THR A 79 14.15 -7.44 3.26
CA THR A 79 14.31 -7.67 4.70
C THR A 79 12.95 -7.93 5.32
N ASP A 80 12.92 -8.69 6.41
CA ASP A 80 11.72 -9.07 7.15
C ASP A 80 11.63 -8.25 8.43
N ASP A 81 10.51 -7.56 8.64
CA ASP A 81 10.23 -6.81 9.87
C ASP A 81 9.28 -7.56 10.82
N GLN A 82 8.74 -8.71 10.41
CA GLN A 82 7.87 -9.56 11.21
C GLN A 82 6.63 -8.84 11.77
N SER A 83 6.27 -7.67 11.24
CA SER A 83 5.28 -6.72 11.77
C SER A 83 5.67 -6.15 13.16
N ASP A 84 6.95 -6.21 13.55
CA ASP A 84 7.47 -5.68 14.81
C ASP A 84 8.27 -4.40 14.57
N PRO A 85 7.93 -3.27 15.26
CA PRO A 85 8.64 -2.00 15.09
C PRO A 85 10.14 -2.07 15.40
N THR A 86 10.58 -2.94 16.31
CA THR A 86 12.01 -3.11 16.65
C THR A 86 12.73 -3.83 15.52
N GLU A 87 12.12 -4.89 14.97
CA GLU A 87 12.70 -5.61 13.84
C GLU A 87 12.69 -4.75 12.57
N CYS A 88 11.69 -3.89 12.38
CA CYS A 88 11.66 -2.92 11.30
C CYS A 88 12.86 -1.95 11.38
N LEU A 89 13.15 -1.40 12.58
CA LEU A 89 14.32 -0.54 12.77
C LEU A 89 15.64 -1.29 12.53
N ASN A 90 15.73 -2.56 12.95
CA ASN A 90 16.89 -3.41 12.66
C ASN A 90 17.05 -3.65 11.17
N ALA A 91 15.96 -3.93 10.44
CA ALA A 91 15.94 -4.11 8.99
C ALA A 91 16.38 -2.83 8.26
N PHE A 92 15.86 -1.67 8.66
CA PHE A 92 16.25 -0.36 8.15
C PHE A 92 17.75 -0.11 8.33
N ASN A 93 18.27 -0.23 9.55
CA ASN A 93 19.68 -0.04 9.84
C ASN A 93 20.58 -0.99 9.03
N SER A 94 20.12 -2.23 8.80
CA SER A 94 20.85 -3.19 7.96
C SER A 94 20.93 -2.78 6.49
N LEU A 95 19.89 -2.12 5.95
CA LEU A 95 19.87 -1.61 4.58
C LEU A 95 20.77 -0.36 4.47
N VAL A 96 20.66 0.57 5.41
CA VAL A 96 21.51 1.79 5.47
C VAL A 96 22.98 1.44 5.55
N ALA A 97 23.35 0.46 6.38
CA ALA A 97 24.73 -0.03 6.49
C ALA A 97 25.29 -0.64 5.19
N LYS A 98 24.42 -1.01 4.24
CA LYS A 98 24.78 -1.47 2.89
C LYS A 98 24.79 -0.35 1.84
N GLY A 99 24.51 0.91 2.26
CA GLY A 99 24.47 2.06 1.39
C GLY A 99 23.15 2.20 0.60
N VAL A 100 22.07 1.58 1.06
CA VAL A 100 20.76 1.68 0.41
C VAL A 100 20.08 2.99 0.82
N GLY A 101 19.87 3.88 -0.14
CA GLY A 101 19.22 5.19 0.07
C GLY A 101 17.75 5.26 -0.35
N LEU A 102 17.23 4.24 -1.02
CA LEU A 102 15.83 4.15 -1.48
C LEU A 102 15.20 2.89 -0.91
N ILE A 103 14.12 3.01 -0.15
CA ILE A 103 13.48 1.87 0.52
C ILE A 103 11.97 1.88 0.28
N ILE A 104 11.43 0.75 -0.17
CA ILE A 104 9.99 0.46 -0.15
C ILE A 104 9.68 -0.19 1.20
N GLY A 105 8.73 0.37 1.94
CA GLY A 105 8.32 -0.20 3.24
C GLY A 105 8.16 0.85 4.34
N SER A 106 7.74 0.48 5.54
CA SER A 106 7.22 -0.84 5.84
C SER A 106 5.70 -0.93 5.50
N ALA A 107 5.09 -2.11 5.74
CA ALA A 107 3.69 -2.33 5.45
C ALA A 107 2.77 -1.69 6.51
N THR A 108 3.10 -1.81 7.79
CA THR A 108 2.24 -1.34 8.89
C THR A 108 2.62 0.06 9.33
N SER A 109 1.64 0.82 9.82
CA SER A 109 1.85 2.17 10.35
C SER A 109 2.81 2.19 11.55
N GLY A 110 2.71 1.21 12.43
CA GLY A 110 3.60 1.08 13.58
C GLY A 110 5.06 0.85 13.20
N CYS A 111 5.31 -0.05 12.24
CA CYS A 111 6.66 -0.32 11.72
C CYS A 111 7.23 0.89 10.96
N THR A 112 6.43 1.51 10.07
CA THR A 112 6.89 2.70 9.35
C THR A 112 7.20 3.85 10.30
N SER A 113 6.34 4.10 11.29
CA SER A 113 6.56 5.14 12.31
C SER A 113 7.87 4.94 13.09
N ALA A 114 8.29 3.69 13.30
CA ALA A 114 9.53 3.39 14.03
C ALA A 114 10.81 3.75 13.26
N ILE A 115 10.73 3.98 11.96
CA ILE A 115 11.89 4.30 11.11
C ILE A 115 11.87 5.73 10.55
N THR A 116 10.80 6.52 10.77
CA THR A 116 10.65 7.86 10.18
C THR A 116 11.79 8.81 10.60
N ASP A 117 12.07 8.91 11.91
CA ASP A 117 13.12 9.79 12.42
C ASP A 117 14.50 9.40 11.88
N ALA A 118 14.81 8.10 11.89
CA ALA A 118 16.08 7.57 11.39
C ALA A 118 16.22 7.79 9.87
N ALA A 119 15.14 7.65 9.10
CA ALA A 119 15.15 7.88 7.66
C ALA A 119 15.42 9.35 7.33
N ASN A 120 14.84 10.28 8.09
CA ASN A 120 15.11 11.71 7.95
C ASN A 120 16.54 12.08 8.35
N GLU A 121 17.07 11.51 9.45
CA GLU A 121 18.45 11.75 9.90
C GLU A 121 19.50 11.23 8.90
N GLU A 122 19.25 10.08 8.28
CA GLU A 122 20.16 9.44 7.33
C GLU A 122 19.89 9.85 5.86
N GLU A 123 18.92 10.74 5.62
CA GLU A 123 18.49 11.18 4.29
C GLU A 123 18.12 10.00 3.38
N VAL A 124 17.44 8.97 3.93
CA VAL A 124 16.97 7.79 3.21
C VAL A 124 15.53 7.98 2.79
N CYS A 125 15.27 7.91 1.49
CA CYS A 125 13.92 8.07 0.95
C CYS A 125 13.11 6.79 1.15
N ILE A 126 11.99 6.90 1.90
CA ILE A 126 11.05 5.83 2.16
C ILE A 126 9.80 6.02 1.30
N LEU A 127 9.36 4.97 0.64
CA LEU A 127 8.06 4.91 -0.05
C LEU A 127 7.25 3.76 0.54
N SER A 128 6.36 4.07 1.49
CA SER A 128 5.53 3.04 2.11
C SER A 128 4.40 2.59 1.18
N PRO A 129 4.24 1.27 0.95
CA PRO A 129 3.15 0.77 0.13
C PRO A 129 1.78 0.91 0.80
N THR A 130 1.69 0.73 2.13
CA THR A 130 0.41 0.50 2.82
C THR A 130 0.31 1.10 4.22
N ALA A 131 1.31 1.81 4.73
CA ALA A 131 1.21 2.48 6.03
C ALA A 131 0.38 3.77 5.89
N THR A 132 -0.81 3.76 6.47
CA THR A 132 -1.86 4.77 6.24
C THR A 132 -1.95 5.84 7.31
N ALA A 133 -1.34 5.66 8.51
CA ALA A 133 -1.42 6.64 9.57
C ALA A 133 -0.97 8.03 9.12
N ASP A 134 -1.75 9.07 9.44
CA ASP A 134 -1.44 10.45 9.04
C ASP A 134 -0.10 10.94 9.58
N SER A 135 0.33 10.42 10.73
CA SER A 135 1.55 10.85 11.41
C SER A 135 2.86 10.38 10.79
N ILE A 136 2.83 9.47 9.82
CA ILE A 136 4.06 8.91 9.24
C ILE A 136 4.67 9.78 8.14
N THR A 137 3.91 10.70 7.58
CA THR A 137 4.37 11.62 6.54
C THR A 137 4.11 13.05 6.96
N THR A 138 5.07 13.94 6.75
CA THR A 138 4.94 15.38 6.97
C THR A 138 5.58 16.15 5.81
N GLU A 139 5.33 17.46 5.73
CA GLU A 139 5.98 18.31 4.72
C GLU A 139 7.51 18.30 4.91
N ASP A 140 8.24 18.26 3.81
CA ASP A 140 9.71 18.24 3.74
C ASP A 140 10.42 16.98 4.28
N ASP A 141 9.68 15.91 4.57
CA ASP A 141 10.24 14.63 5.01
C ASP A 141 10.83 13.80 3.84
N PHE A 142 11.58 12.76 4.22
CA PHE A 142 12.03 11.70 3.31
C PHE A 142 11.02 10.55 3.20
N ILE A 143 9.80 10.73 3.72
CA ILE A 143 8.78 9.68 3.81
C ILE A 143 7.62 9.99 2.89
N PHE A 144 7.32 9.06 1.99
CA PHE A 144 6.20 9.09 1.06
C PHE A 144 5.40 7.81 1.15
N ARG A 145 4.22 7.79 0.55
CA ARG A 145 3.39 6.58 0.50
C ARG A 145 2.71 6.40 -0.87
N ALA A 146 2.39 5.16 -1.20
CA ALA A 146 1.57 4.81 -2.36
C ALA A 146 0.09 4.61 -2.00
N CYS A 147 -0.23 4.51 -0.71
CA CYS A 147 -1.58 4.40 -0.15
C CYS A 147 -2.16 5.77 0.23
N TYR A 148 -3.46 5.85 0.47
CA TYR A 148 -4.11 7.04 1.06
C TYR A 148 -3.95 7.04 2.59
N ALA A 149 -4.35 8.15 3.24
CA ALA A 149 -4.22 8.32 4.69
C ALA A 149 -5.44 7.81 5.48
N ASP A 150 -5.26 7.54 6.78
CA ASP A 150 -6.32 7.15 7.73
C ASP A 150 -7.42 8.22 7.83
N SER A 151 -7.05 9.51 7.75
CA SER A 151 -8.02 10.61 7.73
C SER A 151 -9.02 10.48 6.58
N PHE A 152 -8.58 10.02 5.42
CA PHE A 152 -9.45 9.78 4.28
C PHE A 152 -10.34 8.54 4.48
N GLN A 153 -9.77 7.43 4.97
CA GLN A 153 -10.53 6.20 5.22
C GLN A 153 -11.61 6.38 6.30
N GLY A 154 -11.25 7.00 7.43
CA GLY A 154 -12.19 7.27 8.51
C GLY A 154 -13.33 8.19 8.08
N ALA A 155 -13.03 9.20 7.26
CA ALA A 155 -14.05 10.09 6.71
C ALA A 155 -14.97 9.36 5.71
N ILE A 156 -14.44 8.45 4.86
CA ILE A 156 -15.26 7.60 3.97
C ILE A 156 -16.21 6.72 4.80
N ALA A 157 -15.72 6.09 5.86
CA ALA A 157 -16.55 5.22 6.70
C ALA A 157 -17.70 6.00 7.37
N ALA A 158 -17.43 7.21 7.89
CA ALA A 158 -18.45 8.08 8.46
C ALA A 158 -19.44 8.60 7.40
N ALA A 159 -18.94 8.98 6.22
CA ALA A 159 -19.78 9.38 5.09
C ALA A 159 -20.71 8.25 4.62
N TYR A 160 -20.17 7.03 4.52
CA TYR A 160 -20.94 5.84 4.17
C TYR A 160 -22.04 5.56 5.20
N ALA A 161 -21.71 5.60 6.52
CA ALA A 161 -22.70 5.47 7.58
C ALA A 161 -23.81 6.52 7.45
N LYS A 162 -23.46 7.79 7.19
CA LYS A 162 -24.43 8.87 7.03
C LYS A 162 -25.34 8.67 5.82
N GLN A 163 -24.77 8.31 4.68
CA GLN A 163 -25.52 8.05 3.44
C GLN A 163 -26.46 6.84 3.59
N ALA A 164 -26.05 5.82 4.35
CA ALA A 164 -26.89 4.67 4.66
C ALA A 164 -27.96 4.96 5.71
N GLY A 165 -28.00 6.17 6.27
CA GLY A 165 -29.03 6.62 7.21
C GLY A 165 -28.73 6.32 8.68
N PHE A 166 -27.48 6.00 9.03
CA PHE A 166 -27.08 5.76 10.42
C PHE A 166 -26.64 7.07 11.09
N ASP A 167 -27.49 7.59 11.97
CA ASP A 167 -27.19 8.76 12.81
C ASP A 167 -26.56 8.37 14.17
N LYS A 168 -26.42 7.06 14.42
CA LYS A 168 -25.88 6.47 15.64
C LYS A 168 -25.02 5.25 15.33
N VAL A 169 -23.75 5.33 15.71
CA VAL A 169 -22.76 4.29 15.36
C VAL A 169 -21.96 3.84 16.59
N GLY A 170 -21.25 2.72 16.44
CA GLY A 170 -20.28 2.24 17.40
C GLY A 170 -18.90 2.11 16.79
N VAL A 171 -17.89 1.97 17.63
CA VAL A 171 -16.52 1.67 17.22
C VAL A 171 -15.88 0.62 18.12
N VAL A 172 -15.14 -0.30 17.52
CA VAL A 172 -14.29 -1.27 18.23
C VAL A 172 -12.89 -1.19 17.61
N TYR A 173 -11.88 -0.82 18.39
CA TYR A 173 -10.52 -0.57 17.87
C TYR A 173 -9.42 -1.08 18.81
N CYS A 174 -8.17 -1.16 18.34
CA CYS A 174 -7.01 -1.46 19.16
C CYS A 174 -6.34 -0.16 19.61
N ALA A 175 -6.37 0.10 20.94
CA ALA A 175 -5.86 1.35 21.48
C ALA A 175 -4.33 1.47 21.44
N ALA A 176 -3.61 0.34 21.37
CA ALA A 176 -2.14 0.31 21.33
C ALA A 176 -1.56 0.26 19.90
N ASP A 177 -2.39 0.06 18.89
CA ASP A 177 -1.96 -0.02 17.51
C ASP A 177 -2.10 1.33 16.79
N VAL A 178 -1.04 1.78 16.12
CA VAL A 178 -0.97 3.11 15.49
C VAL A 178 -2.03 3.26 14.40
N TYR A 179 -2.22 2.22 13.55
CA TYR A 179 -3.20 2.20 12.48
C TYR A 179 -4.63 2.20 13.02
N SER A 180 -4.97 1.24 13.87
CA SER A 180 -6.32 1.08 14.41
C SER A 180 -6.76 2.32 15.21
N LYS A 181 -5.84 2.90 15.99
CA LYS A 181 -6.09 4.13 16.75
C LYS A 181 -6.25 5.36 15.84
N GLY A 182 -5.40 5.49 14.81
CA GLY A 182 -5.48 6.59 13.84
C GLY A 182 -6.81 6.60 13.09
N LEU A 183 -7.25 5.43 12.65
CA LEU A 183 -8.55 5.25 12.01
C LEU A 183 -9.73 5.55 12.95
N PHE A 184 -9.65 5.13 14.21
CA PHE A 184 -10.64 5.51 15.22
C PHE A 184 -10.74 7.02 15.38
N ASP A 185 -9.60 7.72 15.52
CA ASP A 185 -9.57 9.16 15.69
C ASP A 185 -10.18 9.89 14.49
N SER A 186 -9.82 9.45 13.28
CA SER A 186 -10.32 10.01 12.02
C SER A 186 -11.82 9.77 11.83
N PHE A 187 -12.28 8.55 12.09
CA PHE A 187 -13.71 8.21 12.04
C PHE A 187 -14.52 9.03 13.04
N SER A 188 -14.05 9.12 14.30
CA SER A 188 -14.72 9.87 15.36
C SER A 188 -14.83 11.35 15.03
N LYS A 189 -13.77 11.95 14.49
CA LYS A 189 -13.75 13.32 14.01
C LYS A 189 -14.79 13.53 12.89
N ALA A 190 -14.78 12.66 11.88
CA ALA A 190 -15.73 12.74 10.77
C ALA A 190 -17.19 12.52 11.22
N CYS A 191 -17.45 11.62 12.17
CA CYS A 191 -18.77 11.45 12.77
C CYS A 191 -19.27 12.75 13.40
N ALA A 192 -18.42 13.46 14.15
CA ALA A 192 -18.78 14.75 14.74
C ALA A 192 -19.09 15.81 13.67
N GLU A 193 -18.33 15.85 12.57
CA GLU A 193 -18.54 16.76 11.45
C GLU A 193 -19.87 16.48 10.71
N TYR A 194 -20.24 15.21 10.52
CA TYR A 194 -21.49 14.79 9.88
C TYR A 194 -22.69 14.74 10.83
N GLY A 195 -22.52 15.06 12.12
CA GLY A 195 -23.57 15.02 13.13
C GLY A 195 -24.04 13.59 13.43
N ILE A 196 -23.15 12.62 13.40
CA ILE A 196 -23.37 11.22 13.78
C ILE A 196 -22.99 11.03 15.24
N GLU A 197 -23.87 10.43 16.05
CA GLU A 197 -23.58 10.08 17.44
C GLU A 197 -22.67 8.84 17.52
N LEU A 198 -21.49 8.97 18.14
CA LEU A 198 -20.68 7.83 18.56
C LEU A 198 -21.23 7.30 19.89
N ALA A 199 -22.20 6.38 19.82
CA ALA A 199 -22.97 5.92 20.97
C ALA A 199 -22.31 4.81 21.78
N ALA A 200 -21.35 4.12 21.20
CA ALA A 200 -20.58 3.09 21.88
C ALA A 200 -19.13 3.09 21.38
N GLU A 201 -18.20 3.17 22.31
CA GLU A 201 -16.77 3.08 22.07
C GLU A 201 -16.20 1.92 22.90
N GLN A 202 -15.51 1.00 22.25
CA GLN A 202 -14.85 -0.14 22.88
C GLN A 202 -13.46 -0.32 22.29
N SER A 203 -12.51 -0.71 23.11
CA SER A 203 -11.17 -0.99 22.62
C SER A 203 -10.62 -2.33 23.11
N SER A 204 -9.66 -2.86 22.36
CA SER A 204 -8.75 -3.91 22.80
C SER A 204 -7.42 -3.30 23.24
N ALA A 205 -6.73 -3.96 24.19
CA ALA A 205 -5.45 -3.47 24.70
C ALA A 205 -4.27 -3.77 23.78
N SER A 206 -4.40 -4.80 22.92
CA SER A 206 -3.41 -5.18 21.91
C SER A 206 -4.11 -5.92 20.76
N LEU A 207 -3.37 -6.16 19.66
CA LEU A 207 -3.82 -6.98 18.54
C LEU A 207 -3.88 -8.48 18.87
N ASP A 208 -3.23 -8.94 19.95
CA ASP A 208 -3.23 -10.34 20.38
C ASP A 208 -4.52 -10.75 21.11
N VAL A 209 -5.45 -9.82 21.33
CA VAL A 209 -6.74 -10.11 21.94
C VAL A 209 -7.56 -11.01 21.02
N GLN A 210 -8.04 -12.13 21.56
CA GLN A 210 -8.82 -13.14 20.81
C GLN A 210 -10.29 -13.21 21.24
N ASP A 211 -10.71 -12.45 22.25
CA ASP A 211 -12.11 -12.43 22.73
C ASP A 211 -12.68 -11.02 22.64
N TYR A 212 -13.61 -10.83 21.73
CA TYR A 212 -14.34 -9.59 21.45
C TYR A 212 -15.80 -9.64 21.88
N THR A 213 -16.22 -10.68 22.58
CA THR A 213 -17.62 -10.91 23.00
C THR A 213 -18.17 -9.73 23.80
N ASN A 214 -17.37 -9.19 24.75
CA ASN A 214 -17.81 -8.08 25.59
C ASN A 214 -17.99 -6.79 24.78
N GLN A 215 -17.08 -6.51 23.84
CA GLN A 215 -17.14 -5.35 22.98
C GLN A 215 -18.42 -5.35 22.15
N PHE A 216 -18.76 -6.48 21.51
CA PHE A 216 -19.98 -6.57 20.71
C PHE A 216 -21.25 -6.70 21.55
N THR A 217 -21.19 -7.26 22.74
CA THR A 217 -22.31 -7.20 23.71
C THR A 217 -22.62 -5.73 24.05
N ALA A 218 -21.61 -4.88 24.23
CA ALA A 218 -21.80 -3.45 24.46
C ALA A 218 -22.44 -2.75 23.25
N MET A 219 -22.05 -3.11 22.00
CA MET A 219 -22.66 -2.57 20.78
C MET A 219 -24.16 -2.93 20.68
N VAL A 220 -24.49 -4.20 20.95
CA VAL A 220 -25.90 -4.68 20.98
C VAL A 220 -26.69 -3.90 22.04
N ASN A 221 -26.17 -3.77 23.25
CA ASN A 221 -26.83 -3.04 24.35
C ASN A 221 -27.02 -1.55 24.05
N ALA A 222 -26.09 -0.94 23.32
CA ALA A 222 -26.19 0.45 22.86
C ALA A 222 -27.20 0.61 21.70
N GLY A 223 -27.64 -0.49 21.09
CA GLY A 223 -28.58 -0.47 19.96
C GLY A 223 -28.01 0.19 18.70
N VAL A 224 -26.70 0.06 18.46
CA VAL A 224 -26.07 0.56 17.23
C VAL A 224 -26.20 -0.50 16.12
N GLU A 225 -26.43 -0.04 14.89
CA GLU A 225 -26.61 -0.89 13.72
C GLU A 225 -25.46 -0.75 12.72
N PHE A 226 -24.49 0.13 13.01
CA PHE A 226 -23.26 0.32 12.27
C PHE A 226 -22.08 0.37 13.26
N VAL A 227 -21.09 -0.50 13.05
CA VAL A 227 -19.86 -0.54 13.85
C VAL A 227 -18.66 -0.37 12.93
N TYR A 228 -17.81 0.62 13.22
CA TYR A 228 -16.49 0.73 12.62
C TYR A 228 -15.49 -0.10 13.41
N ALA A 229 -14.79 -1.04 12.78
CA ALA A 229 -13.88 -1.97 13.42
C ALA A 229 -12.54 -2.06 12.68
N PRO A 230 -11.67 -1.02 12.73
CA PRO A 230 -10.44 -0.96 11.97
C PRO A 230 -9.35 -1.86 12.56
N TYR A 231 -9.32 -3.10 12.11
CA TYR A 231 -8.34 -4.12 12.45
C TYR A 231 -7.71 -4.72 11.18
N TYR A 232 -6.77 -5.62 11.36
CA TYR A 232 -6.15 -6.40 10.31
C TYR A 232 -6.89 -7.73 10.08
N TYR A 233 -6.66 -8.37 8.92
CA TYR A 233 -7.32 -9.60 8.50
C TYR A 233 -7.20 -10.75 9.50
N ASP A 234 -6.05 -10.88 10.19
CA ASP A 234 -5.75 -11.92 11.18
C ASP A 234 -6.54 -11.76 12.50
N VAL A 235 -7.16 -10.61 12.68
CA VAL A 235 -8.08 -10.32 13.80
C VAL A 235 -9.53 -10.39 13.35
N ILE A 236 -9.83 -9.81 12.19
CA ILE A 236 -11.20 -9.72 11.67
C ILE A 236 -11.75 -11.09 11.30
N GLY A 237 -10.99 -11.87 10.53
CA GLY A 237 -11.42 -13.18 10.04
C GLY A 237 -11.72 -14.18 11.14
N PRO A 238 -10.76 -14.45 12.03
CA PRO A 238 -10.93 -15.47 13.06
C PRO A 238 -11.73 -15.02 14.29
N TYR A 239 -11.74 -13.72 14.63
CA TYR A 239 -12.25 -13.29 15.94
C TYR A 239 -13.40 -12.28 15.86
N VAL A 240 -13.19 -11.10 15.27
CA VAL A 240 -14.12 -9.97 15.37
C VAL A 240 -15.46 -10.31 14.72
N VAL A 241 -15.48 -10.70 13.45
CA VAL A 241 -16.74 -10.94 12.72
C VAL A 241 -17.51 -12.12 13.29
N PRO A 242 -16.92 -13.32 13.50
CA PRO A 242 -17.66 -14.45 14.06
C PRO A 242 -18.22 -14.17 15.45
N GLN A 243 -17.45 -13.52 16.33
CA GLN A 243 -17.88 -13.22 17.70
C GLN A 243 -18.91 -12.10 17.76
N ALA A 244 -18.84 -11.10 16.87
CA ALA A 244 -19.88 -10.10 16.73
C ALA A 244 -21.25 -10.75 16.47
N ARG A 245 -21.32 -11.67 15.49
CA ARG A 245 -22.55 -12.38 15.15
C ARG A 245 -23.01 -13.30 16.29
N ALA A 246 -22.07 -14.00 16.94
CA ALA A 246 -22.36 -14.85 18.10
C ALA A 246 -22.89 -14.04 19.30
N ALA A 247 -22.43 -12.81 19.50
CA ALA A 247 -22.95 -11.89 20.51
C ALA A 247 -24.33 -11.29 20.16
N GLY A 248 -24.88 -11.62 18.99
CA GLY A 248 -26.19 -11.15 18.51
C GLY A 248 -26.14 -9.82 17.75
N TYR A 249 -24.96 -9.33 17.40
CA TYR A 249 -24.82 -8.14 16.56
C TYR A 249 -25.13 -8.50 15.09
N SER A 250 -26.19 -7.92 14.54
CA SER A 250 -26.65 -8.18 13.16
C SER A 250 -26.49 -6.98 12.22
N GLY A 251 -25.94 -5.86 12.71
CA GLY A 251 -25.73 -4.67 11.92
C GLY A 251 -24.48 -4.75 11.01
N ILE A 252 -24.20 -3.64 10.31
CA ILE A 252 -23.04 -3.47 9.45
C ILE A 252 -21.78 -3.43 10.31
N ILE A 253 -20.74 -4.15 9.86
CA ILE A 253 -19.36 -4.00 10.33
C ILE A 253 -18.58 -3.39 9.16
N MET A 254 -17.95 -2.25 9.38
CA MET A 254 -17.08 -1.61 8.39
C MET A 254 -15.68 -1.47 8.96
N GLY A 255 -14.68 -1.74 8.14
CA GLY A 255 -13.28 -1.52 8.45
C GLY A 255 -12.58 -0.71 7.38
N ALA A 256 -11.28 -0.88 7.30
CA ALA A 256 -10.40 -0.19 6.39
C ALA A 256 -9.57 -1.21 5.57
N ASP A 257 -8.56 -0.76 4.86
CA ASP A 257 -7.72 -1.56 3.96
C ASP A 257 -7.10 -2.81 4.60
N GLY A 258 -6.94 -2.80 5.93
CA GLY A 258 -6.49 -3.97 6.70
C GLY A 258 -7.41 -5.19 6.62
N TYR A 259 -8.59 -5.10 5.97
CA TYR A 259 -9.45 -6.26 5.74
C TYR A 259 -9.08 -7.04 4.47
N ASP A 260 -8.21 -6.52 3.64
CA ASP A 260 -7.77 -7.26 2.45
C ASP A 260 -7.17 -8.61 2.86
N THR A 261 -7.39 -9.65 2.05
CA THR A 261 -7.01 -11.06 2.33
C THR A 261 -7.79 -11.78 3.43
N THR A 262 -8.71 -11.13 4.16
CA THR A 262 -9.52 -11.78 5.23
C THR A 262 -10.14 -13.11 4.82
N PRO A 263 -10.69 -13.33 3.60
CA PRO A 263 -11.30 -14.62 3.23
C PRO A 263 -10.38 -15.83 3.41
N ASP A 264 -9.07 -15.65 3.27
CA ASP A 264 -8.08 -16.72 3.40
C ASP A 264 -7.79 -17.08 4.87
N TYR A 265 -8.25 -16.26 5.81
CA TYR A 265 -7.99 -16.39 7.26
C TYR A 265 -9.23 -16.68 8.09
N VAL A 266 -10.33 -16.98 7.43
CA VAL A 266 -11.55 -17.44 8.13
C VAL A 266 -11.32 -18.84 8.74
N VAL A 267 -11.66 -18.99 10.02
CA VAL A 267 -11.43 -20.25 10.75
C VAL A 267 -12.25 -21.39 10.13
N ALA A 268 -11.62 -22.53 9.94
CA ALA A 268 -12.28 -23.71 9.42
C ALA A 268 -13.49 -24.11 10.28
N GLY A 269 -14.66 -24.27 9.65
CA GLY A 269 -15.91 -24.60 10.31
C GLY A 269 -16.67 -23.40 10.88
N ALA A 270 -16.20 -22.16 10.66
CA ALA A 270 -16.97 -20.96 10.97
C ALA A 270 -18.23 -20.86 10.09
N ASP A 271 -19.25 -20.19 10.60
CA ASP A 271 -20.40 -19.78 9.78
C ASP A 271 -19.96 -18.66 8.82
N LEU A 272 -19.75 -19.01 7.56
CA LEU A 272 -19.30 -18.08 6.55
C LEU A 272 -20.33 -16.99 6.25
N THR A 273 -21.61 -17.21 6.52
CA THR A 273 -22.65 -16.18 6.35
C THR A 273 -22.48 -15.02 7.33
N ALA A 274 -21.71 -15.19 8.39
CA ALA A 274 -21.32 -14.14 9.33
C ALA A 274 -20.62 -12.94 8.64
N PHE A 275 -19.99 -13.18 7.49
CA PHE A 275 -19.27 -12.16 6.73
C PHE A 275 -20.16 -11.32 5.80
N ASN A 276 -21.46 -11.64 5.68
CA ASN A 276 -22.38 -10.73 5.01
C ASN A 276 -22.54 -9.44 5.84
N ASP A 277 -22.79 -8.32 5.16
CA ASP A 277 -22.86 -6.98 5.75
C ASP A 277 -21.54 -6.53 6.45
N VAL A 278 -20.41 -7.03 5.94
CA VAL A 278 -19.07 -6.56 6.29
C VAL A 278 -18.46 -5.81 5.11
N TYR A 279 -18.00 -4.57 5.37
CA TYR A 279 -17.50 -3.64 4.36
C TYR A 279 -16.11 -3.12 4.74
N TRP A 280 -15.32 -2.66 3.74
CA TRP A 280 -14.07 -1.97 4.00
C TRP A 280 -13.65 -1.08 2.84
N THR A 281 -12.78 -0.12 3.11
CA THR A 281 -12.10 0.67 2.07
C THR A 281 -10.91 -0.11 1.51
N ASN A 282 -10.67 -0.04 0.21
CA ASN A 282 -9.53 -0.71 -0.43
C ASN A 282 -8.86 0.21 -1.47
N HIS A 283 -7.59 -0.08 -1.79
CA HIS A 283 -6.78 0.73 -2.70
C HIS A 283 -7.15 0.55 -4.17
N TYR A 284 -7.73 -0.59 -4.54
CA TYR A 284 -8.20 -0.89 -5.89
C TYR A 284 -9.24 -2.02 -5.88
N ASP A 285 -9.86 -2.24 -7.03
CA ASP A 285 -10.68 -3.42 -7.30
C ASP A 285 -10.02 -4.26 -8.39
N PRO A 286 -9.65 -5.54 -8.13
CA PRO A 286 -9.03 -6.40 -9.15
C PRO A 286 -9.97 -6.73 -10.32
N SER A 287 -11.26 -6.46 -10.22
CA SER A 287 -12.24 -6.64 -11.30
C SER A 287 -12.38 -5.43 -12.22
N ASP A 288 -11.65 -4.33 -11.95
CA ASP A 288 -11.61 -3.16 -12.83
C ASP A 288 -11.10 -3.55 -14.21
N THR A 289 -11.87 -3.18 -15.25
CA THR A 289 -11.58 -3.52 -16.65
C THR A 289 -10.66 -2.52 -17.35
N SER A 290 -10.15 -1.51 -16.66
CA SER A 290 -9.14 -0.61 -17.22
C SER A 290 -7.93 -1.42 -17.70
N GLU A 291 -7.28 -0.95 -18.76
CA GLU A 291 -6.13 -1.66 -19.37
C GLU A 291 -5.02 -1.88 -18.34
N LYS A 292 -4.77 -0.91 -17.47
CA LYS A 292 -3.70 -0.96 -16.47
C LYS A 292 -3.97 -2.02 -15.40
N VAL A 293 -5.17 -2.02 -14.80
CA VAL A 293 -5.54 -3.02 -13.77
C VAL A 293 -5.61 -4.41 -14.40
N SER A 294 -6.29 -4.56 -15.53
CA SER A 294 -6.45 -5.87 -16.18
C SER A 294 -5.11 -6.47 -16.63
N SER A 295 -4.18 -5.65 -17.14
CA SER A 295 -2.84 -6.13 -17.53
C SER A 295 -2.03 -6.57 -16.33
N PHE A 296 -2.04 -5.80 -15.24
CA PHE A 296 -1.38 -6.16 -13.98
C PHE A 296 -1.93 -7.47 -13.40
N VAL A 297 -3.27 -7.58 -13.30
CA VAL A 297 -3.91 -8.78 -12.76
C VAL A 297 -3.57 -10.01 -13.61
N GLN A 298 -3.62 -9.91 -14.94
CA GLN A 298 -3.27 -11.01 -15.84
C GLN A 298 -1.79 -11.42 -15.70
N ALA A 299 -0.87 -10.46 -15.65
CA ALA A 299 0.56 -10.74 -15.48
C ALA A 299 0.85 -11.40 -14.13
N TYR A 300 0.22 -10.88 -13.07
CA TYR A 300 0.37 -11.42 -11.72
C TYR A 300 -0.20 -12.85 -11.61
N GLU A 301 -1.43 -13.07 -12.12
CA GLU A 301 -2.07 -14.38 -12.12
C GLU A 301 -1.29 -15.40 -12.93
N ALA A 302 -0.78 -15.02 -14.11
CA ALA A 302 0.06 -15.88 -14.93
C ALA A 302 1.35 -16.32 -14.23
N LYS A 303 1.91 -15.47 -13.38
CA LYS A 303 3.17 -15.74 -12.68
C LYS A 303 2.97 -16.46 -11.35
N TYR A 304 1.98 -16.07 -10.57
CA TYR A 304 1.80 -16.53 -9.18
C TYR A 304 0.59 -17.45 -8.98
N GLY A 305 -0.32 -17.56 -9.97
CA GLY A 305 -1.49 -18.44 -9.92
C GLY A 305 -2.63 -17.95 -9.03
N SER A 306 -2.62 -16.69 -8.61
CA SER A 306 -3.64 -16.07 -7.76
C SER A 306 -3.91 -14.62 -8.18
N ILE A 307 -5.09 -14.11 -7.86
CA ILE A 307 -5.42 -12.69 -8.01
C ILE A 307 -4.58 -11.88 -7.03
N PRO A 308 -3.97 -10.74 -7.45
CA PRO A 308 -3.19 -9.90 -6.55
C PRO A 308 -4.08 -9.21 -5.50
N SER A 309 -3.61 -9.18 -4.25
CA SER A 309 -4.19 -8.33 -3.20
C SER A 309 -3.93 -6.85 -3.48
N ALA A 310 -4.62 -5.96 -2.78
CA ALA A 310 -4.33 -4.53 -2.87
C ALA A 310 -2.88 -4.20 -2.45
N PHE A 311 -2.32 -4.95 -1.52
CA PHE A 311 -0.93 -4.79 -1.09
C PHE A 311 0.06 -5.26 -2.16
N GLY A 312 -0.33 -6.22 -3.00
CA GLY A 312 0.42 -6.56 -4.21
C GLY A 312 0.41 -5.42 -5.23
N ALA A 313 -0.73 -4.78 -5.42
CA ALA A 313 -0.87 -3.63 -6.32
C ALA A 313 -0.06 -2.41 -5.83
N THR A 314 -0.12 -2.09 -4.53
CA THR A 314 0.66 -0.96 -3.98
C THR A 314 2.16 -1.23 -3.94
N GLY A 315 2.58 -2.48 -3.69
CA GLY A 315 3.98 -2.87 -3.80
C GLY A 315 4.53 -2.73 -5.23
N TYR A 316 3.73 -3.11 -6.23
CA TYR A 316 4.02 -2.89 -7.64
C TYR A 316 4.12 -1.39 -7.96
N ASP A 317 3.15 -0.61 -7.51
CA ASP A 317 3.10 0.84 -7.73
C ASP A 317 4.32 1.56 -7.15
N CYS A 318 4.79 1.17 -5.95
CA CYS A 318 5.99 1.76 -5.34
C CYS A 318 7.22 1.67 -6.24
N VAL A 319 7.43 0.54 -6.93
CA VAL A 319 8.57 0.38 -7.83
C VAL A 319 8.42 1.30 -9.05
N TYR A 320 7.22 1.43 -9.60
CA TYR A 320 6.96 2.34 -10.73
C TYR A 320 7.04 3.82 -10.32
N MET A 321 6.63 4.18 -9.10
CA MET A 321 6.81 5.53 -8.56
C MET A 321 8.29 5.85 -8.40
N TYR A 322 9.10 4.95 -7.83
CA TYR A 322 10.56 5.13 -7.79
C TYR A 322 11.18 5.21 -9.18
N LYS A 323 10.74 4.36 -10.13
CA LYS A 323 11.20 4.47 -11.52
C LYS A 323 10.99 5.87 -12.06
N GLN A 324 9.78 6.42 -11.94
CA GLN A 324 9.45 7.74 -12.44
C GLN A 324 10.25 8.84 -11.73
N ALA A 325 10.40 8.75 -10.41
CA ALA A 325 11.17 9.73 -9.63
C ALA A 325 12.67 9.71 -9.96
N ILE A 326 13.28 8.51 -10.08
CA ILE A 326 14.69 8.35 -10.47
C ILE A 326 14.92 8.90 -11.89
N GLU A 327 14.01 8.62 -12.83
CA GLU A 327 14.10 9.14 -14.21
C GLU A 327 13.94 10.66 -14.25
N ALA A 328 13.05 11.23 -13.45
CA ALA A 328 12.88 12.68 -13.33
C ALA A 328 14.10 13.36 -12.69
N ALA A 329 14.67 12.76 -11.64
CA ALA A 329 15.88 13.24 -10.99
C ALA A 329 17.14 13.04 -11.86
N GLY A 330 17.12 12.10 -12.81
CA GLY A 330 18.30 11.65 -13.56
C GLY A 330 19.38 11.01 -12.68
N SER A 331 19.02 10.56 -11.47
CA SER A 331 19.90 10.05 -10.43
C SER A 331 19.18 9.10 -9.49
N GLU A 332 19.90 8.16 -8.86
CA GLU A 332 19.43 7.33 -7.74
C GLU A 332 19.78 7.92 -6.36
N ASP A 333 20.36 9.10 -6.33
CA ASP A 333 20.64 9.81 -5.09
C ASP A 333 19.35 10.07 -4.31
N SER A 334 19.34 9.69 -3.02
CA SER A 334 18.13 9.70 -2.20
C SER A 334 17.51 11.10 -2.05
N VAL A 335 18.34 12.14 -1.95
CA VAL A 335 17.88 13.55 -1.85
C VAL A 335 17.25 13.97 -3.16
N ALA A 336 17.91 13.68 -4.30
CA ALA A 336 17.37 14.01 -5.62
C ALA A 336 16.06 13.27 -5.92
N VAL A 337 15.94 12.01 -5.50
CA VAL A 337 14.71 11.21 -5.66
C VAL A 337 13.62 11.73 -4.73
N ARG A 338 13.93 12.09 -3.48
CA ARG A 338 13.02 12.73 -2.55
C ARG A 338 12.45 14.02 -3.16
N ASP A 339 13.30 14.89 -3.72
CA ASP A 339 12.87 16.13 -4.35
C ASP A 339 11.95 15.87 -5.57
N ALA A 340 12.22 14.81 -6.35
CA ALA A 340 11.38 14.42 -7.46
C ALA A 340 10.01 13.85 -7.00
N LEU A 341 9.96 13.10 -5.88
CA LEU A 341 8.70 12.66 -5.28
C LEU A 341 7.90 13.81 -4.68
N ALA A 342 8.56 14.80 -4.11
CA ALA A 342 7.94 16.00 -3.56
C ALA A 342 7.42 17.00 -4.62
N ASP A 343 7.73 16.79 -5.91
CA ASP A 343 7.19 17.61 -7.00
C ASP A 343 5.69 17.35 -7.19
N ARG A 344 4.87 18.24 -6.68
CA ARG A 344 3.39 18.17 -6.76
C ARG A 344 2.83 18.23 -8.18
N SER A 345 3.63 18.61 -9.16
CA SER A 345 3.26 18.59 -10.59
C SER A 345 3.44 17.19 -11.20
N ALA A 346 4.17 16.29 -10.52
CA ALA A 346 4.33 14.91 -10.96
C ALA A 346 2.99 14.15 -10.86
N VAL A 347 2.67 13.43 -11.92
CA VAL A 347 1.48 12.58 -11.97
C VAL A 347 1.95 11.13 -12.10
N TYR A 348 1.53 10.30 -11.17
CA TYR A 348 1.83 8.88 -11.15
C TYR A 348 0.66 8.10 -11.76
N GLU A 349 0.96 7.33 -12.80
CA GLU A 349 0.01 6.43 -13.41
C GLU A 349 0.19 5.02 -12.87
N CYS A 350 -0.47 4.71 -11.77
CA CYS A 350 -0.36 3.50 -10.98
C CYS A 350 -1.53 2.53 -11.23
N VAL A 351 -1.39 1.27 -10.82
CA VAL A 351 -2.49 0.28 -10.83
C VAL A 351 -3.61 0.72 -9.88
N THR A 352 -3.23 1.30 -8.75
CA THR A 352 -4.19 1.78 -7.74
C THR A 352 -4.76 3.16 -8.06
N GLY A 353 -4.54 3.69 -9.25
CA GLY A 353 -5.10 4.95 -9.75
C GLY A 353 -4.07 5.88 -10.38
N THR A 354 -4.57 6.97 -10.95
CA THR A 354 -3.74 8.08 -11.44
C THR A 354 -3.84 9.23 -10.45
N PHE A 355 -2.72 9.67 -9.89
CA PHE A 355 -2.70 10.65 -8.80
C PHE A 355 -1.41 11.48 -8.79
N SER A 356 -1.45 12.62 -8.13
CA SER A 356 -0.28 13.35 -7.62
C SER A 356 -0.17 13.17 -6.11
N LEU A 357 0.98 13.49 -5.55
CA LEU A 357 1.16 13.56 -4.11
C LEU A 357 0.81 14.96 -3.59
N ASP A 358 0.25 15.04 -2.39
CA ASP A 358 0.05 16.29 -1.67
C ASP A 358 1.33 16.77 -0.97
N GLU A 359 1.23 17.85 -0.20
CA GLU A 359 2.37 18.44 0.53
C GLU A 359 2.99 17.51 1.56
N SER A 360 2.25 16.53 2.05
CA SER A 360 2.75 15.53 2.98
C SER A 360 3.34 14.28 2.30
N GLY A 361 3.35 14.20 0.96
CA GLY A 361 3.77 13.00 0.23
C GLY A 361 2.70 11.89 0.20
N THR A 362 1.42 12.25 0.39
CA THR A 362 0.28 11.33 0.34
C THR A 362 -0.45 11.42 -1.00
N PRO A 363 -0.83 10.30 -1.63
CA PRO A 363 -1.59 10.29 -2.88
C PRO A 363 -2.97 10.93 -2.76
N LEU A 364 -3.30 11.79 -3.71
CA LEU A 364 -4.65 12.33 -3.92
C LEU A 364 -5.43 11.39 -4.84
N LYS A 365 -5.91 10.27 -4.29
CA LYS A 365 -6.64 9.23 -5.04
C LYS A 365 -7.91 8.80 -4.33
N GLY A 366 -8.81 8.13 -5.09
CA GLY A 366 -10.02 7.54 -4.54
C GLY A 366 -9.78 6.23 -3.79
N ALA A 367 -10.82 5.75 -3.13
CA ALA A 367 -10.86 4.45 -2.49
C ALA A 367 -12.05 3.63 -3.02
N ALA A 368 -11.86 2.32 -3.19
CA ALA A 368 -12.95 1.39 -3.42
C ALA A 368 -13.61 1.04 -2.09
N ILE A 369 -14.94 0.95 -2.06
CA ILE A 369 -15.67 0.32 -0.96
C ILE A 369 -16.01 -1.11 -1.41
N ILE A 370 -15.50 -2.06 -0.67
CA ILE A 370 -15.68 -3.49 -0.93
C ILE A 370 -16.58 -4.08 0.15
N SER A 371 -17.35 -5.11 -0.17
CA SER A 371 -18.08 -5.92 0.80
C SER A 371 -17.70 -7.39 0.67
N PHE A 372 -17.72 -8.11 1.78
CA PHE A 372 -17.75 -9.57 1.73
C PHE A 372 -19.15 -10.06 1.38
N GLN A 373 -19.20 -11.16 0.65
CA GLN A 373 -20.42 -11.87 0.33
C GLN A 373 -20.19 -13.36 0.52
N SER A 374 -21.16 -14.03 1.15
CA SER A 374 -21.10 -15.47 1.34
C SER A 374 -22.46 -16.12 1.14
N ASP A 375 -22.45 -17.25 0.45
CA ASP A 375 -23.58 -18.19 0.31
C ASP A 375 -23.52 -19.32 1.34
N GLY A 376 -22.57 -19.25 2.29
CA GLY A 376 -22.29 -20.28 3.29
C GLY A 376 -21.23 -21.30 2.86
N SER A 377 -20.77 -21.28 1.62
CA SER A 377 -19.73 -22.20 1.13
C SER A 377 -18.36 -21.52 0.98
N THR A 378 -18.35 -20.25 0.59
CA THR A 378 -17.15 -19.41 0.40
C THR A 378 -17.45 -17.99 0.85
N VAL A 379 -16.38 -17.23 1.15
CA VAL A 379 -16.42 -15.77 1.31
C VAL A 379 -15.74 -15.16 0.10
N THR A 380 -16.39 -14.22 -0.56
CA THR A 380 -15.86 -13.51 -1.73
C THR A 380 -15.95 -11.99 -1.52
N SER A 381 -15.14 -11.26 -2.23
CA SER A 381 -15.13 -9.79 -2.21
C SER A 381 -15.93 -9.24 -3.40
N LYS A 382 -16.65 -8.13 -3.20
CA LYS A 382 -17.42 -7.45 -4.23
C LYS A 382 -17.31 -5.94 -4.08
N LEU A 383 -17.02 -5.27 -5.19
CA LEU A 383 -17.07 -3.81 -5.27
C LEU A 383 -18.51 -3.31 -5.01
N VAL A 384 -18.62 -2.36 -4.11
CA VAL A 384 -19.90 -1.67 -3.77
C VAL A 384 -19.93 -0.28 -4.38
N ASP A 385 -18.83 0.49 -4.21
CA ASP A 385 -18.74 1.88 -4.66
C ASP A 385 -17.27 2.30 -4.83
N VAL A 386 -17.04 3.41 -5.51
CA VAL A 386 -15.73 4.07 -5.61
C VAL A 386 -15.87 5.52 -5.19
N VAL A 387 -15.23 5.89 -4.09
CA VAL A 387 -15.24 7.24 -3.54
C VAL A 387 -14.01 7.99 -4.03
N THR A 388 -14.22 8.99 -4.88
CA THR A 388 -13.13 9.83 -5.41
C THR A 388 -12.99 11.15 -4.67
N GLN A 389 -14.03 11.58 -3.98
CA GLN A 389 -14.07 12.82 -3.18
C GLN A 389 -14.98 12.60 -1.97
N LEU A 390 -14.62 13.17 -0.84
CA LEU A 390 -15.49 13.21 0.32
C LEU A 390 -16.68 14.15 0.06
N PRO A 391 -17.87 13.83 0.57
CA PRO A 391 -19.07 14.62 0.37
C PRO A 391 -19.02 15.99 1.06
#